data_ab75bf92ceb61c0bc8dde622f4adb187
#
_entry.id   ab75bf92ceb61c0bc8dde622f4adb187
#
_cell.length_a   1.000
_cell.length_b   1.000
_cell.length_c   1.000
_cell.angle_alpha   90.00
_cell.angle_beta   90.00
_cell.angle_gamma   90.00
#
_symmetry.space_group_name_H-M   'P 1'
#
loop_
_entity.id
_entity.type
_entity.pdbx_description
1 polymer ?
#
loop_
_entity_poly.entity_id
_entity_poly.type
_entity_poly.pdbx_seq_one_letter_code
_entity_poly.pdbx_strand_id
1 'polypeptide(L)'
;MTRIAIILGSTRIGRKSEAVGDWVLAAASQRDDAEFEVVDLRDFDLPFFDEEISPAYQPSSDPRVLAWSETIAGFDGFVFVTPEYNHSTSAVLKNAIDYLYAEWNNKAAAFVGYGGMGGARAVEHLRLIAAELEIATVRHQVGLSLMTDFANFTDLTPSAYQEQNLVKALDGVVSWAKALEPLRAEVLAA
;
A
#
# COMPACT_ATOMS: atom_id res chain seq x y z
N MET A 1 -5.25 10.20 -16.13
CA MET A 1 -3.91 9.59 -15.92
C MET A 1 -4.05 8.60 -14.77
N THR A 2 -3.39 7.45 -14.83
CA THR A 2 -3.44 6.43 -13.76
C THR A 2 -2.86 7.00 -12.47
N ARG A 3 -3.57 6.87 -11.35
CA ARG A 3 -3.17 7.40 -10.03
C ARG A 3 -2.83 6.25 -9.08
N ILE A 4 -1.66 6.30 -8.49
CA ILE A 4 -1.14 5.26 -7.58
C ILE A 4 -0.82 5.86 -6.21
N ALA A 5 -1.43 5.32 -5.14
CA ALA A 5 -1.10 5.71 -3.77
C ALA A 5 0.12 4.93 -3.25
N ILE A 6 1.07 5.63 -2.63
CA ILE A 6 2.14 5.04 -1.82
C ILE A 6 1.67 5.10 -0.36
N ILE A 7 1.12 4.01 0.16
CA ILE A 7 0.51 3.97 1.50
C ILE A 7 1.57 3.65 2.55
N LEU A 8 1.80 4.58 3.48
CA LEU A 8 2.73 4.40 4.60
C LEU A 8 2.08 3.61 5.74
N GLY A 9 2.32 2.31 5.78
CA GLY A 9 1.67 1.34 6.68
C GLY A 9 2.16 1.36 8.13
N SER A 10 2.72 2.44 8.66
CA SER A 10 3.16 2.53 10.05
C SER A 10 2.97 3.92 10.63
N THR A 11 2.42 3.99 11.83
CA THR A 11 2.28 5.22 12.62
C THR A 11 3.24 5.29 13.81
N ARG A 12 4.13 4.30 13.96
CA ARG A 12 5.06 4.21 15.07
C ARG A 12 5.99 5.43 15.15
N ILE A 13 6.32 5.91 16.35
CA ILE A 13 7.35 6.92 16.58
C ILE A 13 8.70 6.36 16.11
N GLY A 14 9.45 7.12 15.31
CA GLY A 14 10.73 6.68 14.71
C GLY A 14 10.57 5.58 13.65
N ARG A 15 9.39 5.50 13.00
CA ARG A 15 9.13 4.59 11.89
C ARG A 15 10.09 4.84 10.72
N LYS A 16 10.35 3.79 9.94
CA LYS A 16 11.15 3.85 8.72
C LYS A 16 10.28 4.11 7.47
N SER A 17 8.95 4.00 7.60
CA SER A 17 8.04 4.12 6.46
C SER A 17 8.15 5.46 5.73
N GLU A 18 8.50 6.55 6.42
CA GLU A 18 8.72 7.87 5.79
C GLU A 18 9.90 7.79 4.81
N ALA A 19 11.09 7.44 5.29
CA ALA A 19 12.28 7.33 4.43
C ALA A 19 12.09 6.32 3.27
N VAL A 20 11.38 5.21 3.53
CA VAL A 20 11.06 4.23 2.49
C VAL A 20 10.05 4.79 1.48
N GLY A 21 9.01 5.48 1.95
CA GLY A 21 8.03 6.15 1.09
C GLY A 21 8.64 7.23 0.21
N ASP A 22 9.52 8.06 0.78
CA ASP A 22 10.25 9.10 0.05
C ASP A 22 11.15 8.50 -1.05
N TRP A 23 11.83 7.40 -0.75
CA TRP A 23 12.63 6.68 -1.73
C TRP A 23 11.77 6.10 -2.87
N VAL A 24 10.61 5.52 -2.56
CA VAL A 24 9.65 5.03 -3.56
C VAL A 24 9.14 6.19 -4.41
N LEU A 25 8.74 7.30 -3.79
CA LEU A 25 8.25 8.48 -4.48
C LEU A 25 9.33 9.09 -5.38
N ALA A 26 10.58 9.17 -4.93
CA ALA A 26 11.70 9.69 -5.74
C ALA A 26 11.91 8.86 -7.01
N ALA A 27 11.84 7.52 -6.91
CA ALA A 27 11.92 6.65 -8.08
C ALA A 27 10.69 6.79 -8.99
N ALA A 28 9.49 6.89 -8.40
CA ALA A 28 8.22 7.04 -9.12
C ALA A 28 8.13 8.40 -9.85
N SER A 29 8.68 9.47 -9.29
CA SER A 29 8.67 10.82 -9.86
C SER A 29 9.51 10.96 -11.15
N GLN A 30 10.31 9.95 -11.51
CA GLN A 30 11.01 9.90 -12.79
C GLN A 30 10.13 9.36 -13.92
N ARG A 31 8.87 9.01 -13.64
CA ARG A 31 7.92 8.41 -14.59
C ARG A 31 6.94 9.47 -15.10
N ASP A 32 6.47 9.29 -16.33
CA ASP A 32 5.46 10.10 -16.99
C ASP A 32 4.18 9.33 -17.33
N ASP A 33 4.13 8.05 -16.96
CA ASP A 33 3.04 7.13 -17.32
C ASP A 33 1.98 6.96 -16.24
N ALA A 34 2.19 7.52 -15.03
CA ALA A 34 1.25 7.55 -13.91
C ALA A 34 1.60 8.68 -12.92
N GLU A 35 0.61 9.08 -12.13
CA GLU A 35 0.79 9.98 -10.99
C GLU A 35 0.93 9.17 -9.70
N PHE A 36 1.87 9.58 -8.83
CA PHE A 36 2.10 8.92 -7.55
C PHE A 36 1.96 9.92 -6.41
N GLU A 37 1.24 9.50 -5.37
CA GLU A 37 0.98 10.31 -4.19
C GLU A 37 1.24 9.50 -2.92
N VAL A 38 1.89 10.12 -1.93
CA VAL A 38 2.08 9.50 -0.61
C VAL A 38 0.81 9.68 0.21
N VAL A 39 0.30 8.57 0.75
CA VAL A 39 -0.83 8.54 1.67
C VAL A 39 -0.33 8.03 3.02
N ASP A 40 -0.28 8.91 4.00
CA ASP A 40 0.21 8.59 5.34
C ASP A 40 -0.95 8.22 6.27
N LEU A 41 -0.94 7.02 6.85
CA LEU A 41 -1.95 6.61 7.83
C LEU A 41 -1.97 7.48 9.10
N ARG A 42 -0.95 8.29 9.37
CA ARG A 42 -0.98 9.27 10.45
C ARG A 42 -1.96 10.43 10.24
N ASP A 43 -2.32 10.69 9.00
CA ASP A 43 -3.23 11.78 8.66
C ASP A 43 -4.70 11.39 8.85
N PHE A 44 -4.95 10.09 9.17
CA PHE A 44 -6.28 9.54 9.37
C PHE A 44 -6.44 9.05 10.82
N ASP A 45 -7.33 9.68 11.58
CA ASP A 45 -7.66 9.28 12.96
C ASP A 45 -8.69 8.14 12.97
N LEU A 46 -8.32 7.00 12.34
CA LEU A 46 -9.20 5.83 12.30
C LEU A 46 -9.26 5.16 13.65
N PRO A 47 -10.46 4.93 14.23
CA PRO A 47 -10.60 4.15 15.47
C PRO A 47 -10.22 2.68 15.19
N PHE A 48 -10.19 1.85 16.23
CA PHE A 48 -10.17 0.41 15.99
C PHE A 48 -11.47 -0.02 15.34
N PHE A 49 -11.35 -0.91 14.34
CA PHE A 49 -12.51 -1.43 13.61
C PHE A 49 -13.52 -2.09 14.55
N ASP A 50 -14.73 -1.53 14.60
CA ASP A 50 -15.82 -1.94 15.48
C ASP A 50 -17.20 -1.86 14.80
N GLU A 51 -17.24 -1.79 13.47
CA GLU A 51 -18.49 -1.75 12.72
C GLU A 51 -19.32 -3.03 12.92
N GLU A 52 -20.61 -2.88 13.17
CA GLU A 52 -21.53 -3.99 13.37
C GLU A 52 -21.74 -4.82 12.09
N ILE A 53 -21.71 -4.14 10.94
CA ILE A 53 -21.92 -4.75 9.62
C ILE A 53 -20.63 -4.61 8.81
N SER A 54 -20.24 -5.68 8.13
CA SER A 54 -19.06 -5.66 7.27
C SER A 54 -19.16 -4.55 6.20
N PRO A 55 -18.07 -3.80 5.92
CA PRO A 55 -18.02 -2.78 4.86
C PRO A 55 -18.36 -3.31 3.46
N ALA A 56 -18.25 -4.62 3.24
CA ALA A 56 -18.69 -5.25 2.00
C ALA A 56 -20.21 -5.16 1.76
N TYR A 57 -20.99 -4.96 2.83
CA TYR A 57 -22.44 -4.87 2.75
C TYR A 57 -22.96 -3.47 3.12
N GLN A 58 -22.28 -2.78 4.01
CA GLN A 58 -22.68 -1.45 4.45
C GLN A 58 -21.45 -0.60 4.73
N PRO A 59 -21.17 0.45 3.92
CA PRO A 59 -20.10 1.41 4.20
C PRO A 59 -20.31 2.09 5.57
N SER A 60 -19.20 2.45 6.22
CA SER A 60 -19.24 3.21 7.47
C SER A 60 -19.85 4.59 7.27
N SER A 61 -20.50 5.10 8.33
CA SER A 61 -20.99 6.49 8.39
C SER A 61 -20.09 7.41 9.24
N ASP A 62 -19.00 6.91 9.82
CA ASP A 62 -18.05 7.71 10.59
C ASP A 62 -17.32 8.68 9.67
N PRO A 63 -17.35 9.99 9.92
CA PRO A 63 -16.68 10.99 9.06
C PRO A 63 -15.18 10.74 8.85
N ARG A 64 -14.49 10.13 9.82
CA ARG A 64 -13.08 9.77 9.73
C ARG A 64 -12.85 8.66 8.72
N VAL A 65 -13.75 7.66 8.72
CA VAL A 65 -13.72 6.56 7.76
C VAL A 65 -14.13 7.03 6.37
N LEU A 66 -15.12 7.93 6.27
CA LEU A 66 -15.52 8.52 4.98
C LEU A 66 -14.38 9.29 4.33
N ALA A 67 -13.57 10.04 5.08
CA ALA A 67 -12.38 10.72 4.55
C ALA A 67 -11.34 9.73 4.02
N TRP A 68 -11.16 8.59 4.70
CA TRP A 68 -10.30 7.49 4.26
C TRP A 68 -10.85 6.82 2.99
N SER A 69 -12.14 6.51 2.97
CA SER A 69 -12.86 5.94 1.82
C SER A 69 -12.69 6.82 0.57
N GLU A 70 -12.98 8.13 0.68
CA GLU A 70 -12.83 9.07 -0.41
C GLU A 70 -11.39 9.13 -0.95
N THR A 71 -10.41 9.11 -0.05
CA THR A 71 -9.00 9.09 -0.43
C THR A 71 -8.67 7.84 -1.23
N ILE A 72 -9.01 6.65 -0.74
CA ILE A 72 -8.68 5.37 -1.40
C ILE A 72 -9.45 5.18 -2.71
N ALA A 73 -10.71 5.61 -2.76
CA ALA A 73 -11.52 5.58 -3.97
C ALA A 73 -10.85 6.34 -5.14
N GLY A 74 -10.12 7.41 -4.84
CA GLY A 74 -9.47 8.27 -5.84
C GLY A 74 -8.25 7.67 -6.55
N PHE A 75 -7.80 6.45 -6.20
CA PHE A 75 -6.62 5.81 -6.79
C PHE A 75 -6.98 4.57 -7.60
N ASP A 76 -6.15 4.26 -8.60
CA ASP A 76 -6.27 3.10 -9.49
C ASP A 76 -5.42 1.91 -9.02
N GLY A 77 -4.49 2.15 -8.13
CA GLY A 77 -3.60 1.13 -7.57
C GLY A 77 -2.79 1.65 -6.39
N PHE A 78 -2.02 0.74 -5.79
CA PHE A 78 -1.36 0.97 -4.51
C PHE A 78 0.06 0.44 -4.48
N VAL A 79 0.95 1.15 -3.79
CA VAL A 79 2.23 0.62 -3.30
C VAL A 79 2.15 0.61 -1.78
N PHE A 80 1.98 -0.56 -1.18
CA PHE A 80 1.96 -0.70 0.27
C PHE A 80 3.39 -0.71 0.83
N VAL A 81 3.75 0.30 1.60
CA VAL A 81 5.01 0.38 2.36
C VAL A 81 4.74 -0.17 3.76
N THR A 82 5.13 -1.41 4.01
CA THR A 82 4.79 -2.12 5.24
C THR A 82 6.00 -2.52 6.09
N PRO A 83 5.99 -2.21 7.40
CA PRO A 83 6.89 -2.87 8.32
C PRO A 83 6.50 -4.34 8.51
N GLU A 84 7.44 -5.13 9.04
CA GLU A 84 7.11 -6.43 9.61
C GLU A 84 7.15 -6.35 11.13
N TYR A 85 5.99 -6.40 11.77
CA TYR A 85 5.82 -6.43 13.22
C TYR A 85 5.28 -7.79 13.64
N ASN A 86 6.05 -8.53 14.46
CA ASN A 86 5.64 -9.83 14.98
C ASN A 86 5.11 -10.78 13.88
N HIS A 87 5.89 -10.94 12.81
CA HIS A 87 5.61 -11.89 11.73
C HIS A 87 4.49 -11.47 10.73
N SER A 88 3.94 -10.24 10.83
CA SER A 88 2.87 -9.77 9.96
C SER A 88 3.03 -8.28 9.62
N THR A 89 2.05 -7.73 8.89
CA THR A 89 1.92 -6.29 8.70
C THR A 89 1.59 -5.58 10.01
N SER A 90 1.60 -4.25 10.00
CA SER A 90 1.22 -3.46 11.17
C SER A 90 -0.29 -3.55 11.44
N ALA A 91 -0.69 -3.46 12.72
CA ALA A 91 -2.09 -3.42 13.09
C ALA A 91 -2.82 -2.21 12.48
N VAL A 92 -2.16 -1.06 12.39
CA VAL A 92 -2.77 0.16 11.83
C VAL A 92 -3.06 0.03 10.33
N LEU A 93 -2.20 -0.65 9.56
CA LEU A 93 -2.46 -0.89 8.15
C LEU A 93 -3.61 -1.88 7.98
N LYS A 94 -3.61 -2.98 8.74
CA LYS A 94 -4.71 -3.94 8.72
C LYS A 94 -6.04 -3.30 9.10
N ASN A 95 -6.05 -2.46 10.14
CA ASN A 95 -7.22 -1.70 10.58
C ASN A 95 -7.76 -0.76 9.48
N ALA A 96 -6.86 -0.01 8.83
CA ALA A 96 -7.24 0.88 7.73
C ALA A 96 -7.80 0.12 6.52
N ILE A 97 -7.25 -1.06 6.23
CA ILE A 97 -7.75 -1.93 5.16
C ILE A 97 -9.15 -2.44 5.50
N ASP A 98 -9.41 -2.85 6.73
CA ASP A 98 -10.65 -3.50 7.14
C ASP A 98 -11.86 -2.55 7.17
N TYR A 99 -11.64 -1.24 7.22
CA TYR A 99 -12.73 -0.26 7.15
C TYR A 99 -13.38 -0.12 5.79
N LEU A 100 -12.75 -0.63 4.72
CA LEU A 100 -13.21 -0.46 3.34
C LEU A 100 -13.30 -1.81 2.63
N TYR A 101 -14.11 -1.86 1.58
CA TYR A 101 -14.20 -3.03 0.71
C TYR A 101 -14.25 -2.62 -0.78
N ALA A 102 -15.32 -1.96 -1.20
CA ALA A 102 -15.54 -1.60 -2.60
C ALA A 102 -14.45 -0.68 -3.16
N GLU A 103 -13.88 0.18 -2.33
CA GLU A 103 -12.83 1.12 -2.71
C GLU A 103 -11.51 0.42 -3.11
N TRP A 104 -11.32 -0.82 -2.68
CA TRP A 104 -10.17 -1.65 -3.02
C TRP A 104 -10.36 -2.44 -4.31
N ASN A 105 -11.61 -2.78 -4.67
CA ASN A 105 -11.91 -3.75 -5.71
C ASN A 105 -11.39 -3.33 -7.10
N ASN A 106 -10.95 -4.31 -7.87
CA ASN A 106 -10.48 -4.16 -9.25
C ASN A 106 -9.30 -3.19 -9.39
N LYS A 107 -8.45 -3.09 -8.37
CA LYS A 107 -7.24 -2.26 -8.37
C LYS A 107 -5.99 -3.13 -8.30
N ALA A 108 -4.83 -2.54 -8.57
CA ALA A 108 -3.55 -3.25 -8.55
C ALA A 108 -2.75 -2.89 -7.29
N ALA A 109 -1.91 -3.81 -6.79
CA ALA A 109 -1.00 -3.51 -5.70
C ALA A 109 0.41 -4.07 -5.90
N ALA A 110 1.41 -3.25 -5.51
CA ALA A 110 2.80 -3.63 -5.28
C ALA A 110 3.13 -3.48 -3.79
N PHE A 111 4.23 -4.12 -3.36
CA PHE A 111 4.64 -4.13 -1.96
C PHE A 111 6.11 -3.75 -1.79
N VAL A 112 6.36 -2.90 -0.80
CA VAL A 112 7.69 -2.56 -0.28
C VAL A 112 7.70 -2.90 1.20
N GLY A 113 8.21 -4.10 1.52
CA GLY A 113 8.35 -4.57 2.89
C GLY A 113 9.69 -4.14 3.48
N TYR A 114 9.71 -3.90 4.79
CA TYR A 114 10.95 -3.69 5.52
C TYR A 114 10.91 -4.30 6.92
N GLY A 115 12.06 -4.77 7.40
CA GLY A 115 12.17 -5.44 8.70
C GLY A 115 13.41 -6.30 8.78
N GLY A 116 13.56 -7.09 9.85
CA GLY A 116 14.69 -8.01 10.02
C GLY A 116 14.78 -9.06 8.90
N MET A 117 13.63 -9.47 8.36
CA MET A 117 13.50 -10.40 7.23
C MET A 117 13.01 -9.69 5.94
N GLY A 118 13.30 -8.38 5.80
CA GLY A 118 12.89 -7.61 4.64
C GLY A 118 11.37 -7.42 4.50
N GLY A 119 10.59 -7.68 5.53
CA GLY A 119 9.14 -7.57 5.49
C GLY A 119 8.44 -8.69 4.71
N ALA A 120 9.14 -9.77 4.36
CA ALA A 120 8.62 -10.82 3.48
C ALA A 120 7.32 -11.46 4.01
N ARG A 121 7.26 -11.74 5.32
CA ARG A 121 6.08 -12.37 5.94
C ARG A 121 4.89 -11.40 6.03
N ALA A 122 5.15 -10.11 6.24
CA ALA A 122 4.13 -9.09 6.19
C ALA A 122 3.52 -8.98 4.79
N VAL A 123 4.34 -9.03 3.74
CA VAL A 123 3.89 -8.98 2.34
C VAL A 123 3.09 -10.24 1.98
N GLU A 124 3.50 -11.42 2.42
CA GLU A 124 2.73 -12.66 2.19
C GLU A 124 1.31 -12.57 2.81
N HIS A 125 1.19 -12.08 4.03
CA HIS A 125 -0.12 -11.87 4.65
C HIS A 125 -0.95 -10.81 3.90
N LEU A 126 -0.33 -9.71 3.45
CA LEU A 126 -1.03 -8.69 2.67
C LEU A 126 -1.51 -9.21 1.31
N ARG A 127 -0.78 -10.13 0.67
CA ARG A 127 -1.22 -10.77 -0.58
C ARG A 127 -2.50 -11.60 -0.39
N LEU A 128 -2.62 -12.32 0.74
CA LEU A 128 -3.83 -13.06 1.07
C LEU A 128 -5.01 -12.12 1.35
N ILE A 129 -4.77 -11.02 2.09
CA ILE A 129 -5.76 -9.99 2.35
C ILE A 129 -6.20 -9.31 1.05
N ALA A 130 -5.24 -8.96 0.18
CA ALA A 130 -5.51 -8.32 -1.10
C ALA A 130 -6.38 -9.20 -2.02
N ALA A 131 -6.21 -10.52 -1.98
CA ALA A 131 -7.03 -11.45 -2.75
C ALA A 131 -8.50 -11.41 -2.33
N GLU A 132 -8.80 -11.29 -1.03
CA GLU A 132 -10.17 -11.14 -0.51
C GLU A 132 -10.82 -9.82 -0.95
N LEU A 133 -10.00 -8.78 -1.14
CA LEU A 133 -10.43 -7.44 -1.52
C LEU A 133 -10.45 -7.22 -3.06
N GLU A 134 -10.31 -8.29 -3.84
CA GLU A 134 -10.23 -8.22 -5.31
C GLU A 134 -9.11 -7.30 -5.82
N ILE A 135 -8.01 -7.18 -5.06
CA ILE A 135 -6.82 -6.44 -5.46
C ILE A 135 -5.87 -7.38 -6.19
N ALA A 136 -5.51 -7.06 -7.43
CA ALA A 136 -4.52 -7.80 -8.19
C ALA A 136 -3.09 -7.45 -7.75
N THR A 137 -2.39 -8.40 -7.14
CA THR A 137 -1.03 -8.18 -6.62
C THR A 137 0.04 -8.53 -7.64
N VAL A 138 0.98 -7.61 -7.90
CA VAL A 138 2.08 -7.86 -8.83
C VAL A 138 3.12 -8.81 -8.22
N ARG A 139 3.82 -9.57 -9.07
CA ARG A 139 4.83 -10.53 -8.60
C ARG A 139 6.00 -9.87 -7.89
N HIS A 140 6.54 -8.79 -8.49
CA HIS A 140 7.73 -8.14 -7.97
C HIS A 140 7.40 -7.38 -6.68
N GLN A 141 8.28 -7.54 -5.69
CA GLN A 141 8.23 -6.82 -4.42
C GLN A 141 9.63 -6.38 -4.01
N VAL A 142 9.70 -5.37 -3.18
CA VAL A 142 10.93 -4.93 -2.53
C VAL A 142 10.97 -5.47 -1.11
N GLY A 143 12.12 -5.97 -0.68
CA GLY A 143 12.32 -6.46 0.68
C GLY A 143 13.56 -5.83 1.31
N LEU A 144 13.38 -4.76 2.09
CA LEU A 144 14.46 -4.01 2.72
C LEU A 144 14.81 -4.58 4.09
N SER A 145 15.96 -5.25 4.18
CA SER A 145 16.46 -5.76 5.45
C SER A 145 17.10 -4.65 6.28
N LEU A 146 16.71 -4.55 7.56
CA LEU A 146 17.33 -3.64 8.51
C LEU A 146 18.83 -3.87 8.68
N MET A 147 19.31 -5.06 8.32
CA MET A 147 20.73 -5.44 8.47
C MET A 147 21.59 -5.00 7.29
N THR A 148 21.01 -4.90 6.08
CA THR A 148 21.78 -4.67 4.83
C THR A 148 21.36 -3.42 4.08
N ASP A 149 20.11 -2.98 4.23
CA ASP A 149 19.56 -1.85 3.47
C ASP A 149 19.36 -0.59 4.35
N PHE A 150 19.84 -0.62 5.61
CA PHE A 150 19.82 0.52 6.53
C PHE A 150 21.16 0.67 7.24
N ALA A 151 21.89 1.76 6.98
CA ALA A 151 23.09 2.11 7.75
C ALA A 151 22.69 2.43 9.20
N ASN A 152 23.43 1.86 10.15
CA ASN A 152 23.15 2.02 11.60
C ASN A 152 21.71 1.70 12.00
N PHE A 153 21.02 0.82 11.28
CA PHE A 153 19.60 0.49 11.46
C PHE A 153 18.66 1.69 11.30
N THR A 154 19.12 2.82 10.77
CA THR A 154 18.36 4.07 10.66
C THR A 154 18.28 4.59 9.25
N ASP A 155 19.39 4.76 8.59
CA ASP A 155 19.51 5.50 7.34
C ASP A 155 19.33 4.54 6.16
N LEU A 156 18.31 4.74 5.37
CA LEU A 156 17.99 3.89 4.22
C LEU A 156 19.09 3.97 3.17
N THR A 157 19.69 2.83 2.86
CA THR A 157 20.75 2.66 1.85
C THR A 157 20.46 1.41 1.01
N PRO A 158 19.44 1.45 0.15
CA PRO A 158 19.00 0.28 -0.60
C PRO A 158 20.09 -0.16 -1.57
N SER A 159 20.24 -1.48 -1.73
CA SER A 159 21.16 -2.04 -2.71
C SER A 159 20.64 -1.86 -4.14
N ALA A 160 21.53 -1.91 -5.13
CA ALA A 160 21.14 -1.87 -6.55
C ALA A 160 20.14 -2.97 -6.94
N TYR A 161 20.16 -4.12 -6.24
CA TYR A 161 19.16 -5.17 -6.41
C TYR A 161 17.76 -4.71 -5.99
N GLN A 162 17.65 -3.99 -4.87
CA GLN A 162 16.37 -3.46 -4.40
C GLN A 162 15.86 -2.30 -5.27
N GLU A 163 16.75 -1.48 -5.80
CA GLU A 163 16.40 -0.44 -6.79
C GLU A 163 15.79 -1.06 -8.05
N GLN A 164 16.40 -2.12 -8.59
CA GLN A 164 15.86 -2.84 -9.74
C GLN A 164 14.51 -3.51 -9.44
N ASN A 165 14.33 -4.07 -8.25
CA ASN A 165 13.05 -4.65 -7.83
C ASN A 165 11.97 -3.58 -7.69
N LEU A 166 12.32 -2.37 -7.20
CA LEU A 166 11.39 -1.26 -7.14
C LEU A 166 10.90 -0.86 -8.53
N VAL A 167 11.81 -0.67 -9.48
CA VAL A 167 11.43 -0.35 -10.88
C VAL A 167 10.44 -1.39 -11.42
N LYS A 168 10.75 -2.68 -11.29
CA LYS A 168 9.87 -3.75 -11.76
C LYS A 168 8.51 -3.78 -11.04
N ALA A 169 8.48 -3.46 -9.75
CA ALA A 169 7.25 -3.38 -8.97
C ALA A 169 6.38 -2.21 -9.44
N LEU A 170 6.98 -1.04 -9.68
CA LEU A 170 6.29 0.13 -10.22
C LEU A 170 5.78 -0.11 -11.65
N ASP A 171 6.58 -0.73 -12.53
CA ASP A 171 6.14 -1.12 -13.87
C ASP A 171 4.92 -2.05 -13.81
N GLY A 172 4.99 -3.04 -12.94
CA GLY A 172 3.90 -4.00 -12.74
C GLY A 172 2.62 -3.34 -12.26
N VAL A 173 2.67 -2.52 -11.20
CA VAL A 173 1.47 -1.92 -10.62
C VAL A 173 0.79 -0.95 -11.59
N VAL A 174 1.55 -0.15 -12.33
CA VAL A 174 1.00 0.77 -13.33
C VAL A 174 0.37 0.00 -14.50
N SER A 175 1.05 -1.02 -15.01
CA SER A 175 0.54 -1.86 -16.09
C SER A 175 -0.77 -2.55 -15.71
N TRP A 176 -0.85 -3.13 -14.51
CA TRP A 176 -2.05 -3.82 -14.04
C TRP A 176 -3.17 -2.85 -13.68
N ALA A 177 -2.87 -1.69 -13.08
CA ALA A 177 -3.87 -0.66 -12.83
C ALA A 177 -4.55 -0.19 -14.11
N LYS A 178 -3.79 0.01 -15.19
CA LYS A 178 -4.34 0.32 -16.53
C LYS A 178 -5.17 -0.81 -17.10
N ALA A 179 -4.70 -2.05 -17.00
CA ALA A 179 -5.42 -3.22 -17.51
C ALA A 179 -6.76 -3.47 -16.80
N LEU A 180 -6.88 -3.09 -15.52
CA LEU A 180 -8.10 -3.25 -14.72
C LEU A 180 -9.07 -2.04 -14.82
N GLU A 181 -8.69 -0.96 -15.50
CA GLU A 181 -9.53 0.24 -15.66
C GLU A 181 -10.95 -0.07 -16.19
N PRO A 182 -11.15 -0.95 -17.20
CA PRO A 182 -12.49 -1.27 -17.68
C PRO A 182 -13.40 -1.87 -16.60
N LEU A 183 -12.85 -2.72 -15.71
CA LEU A 183 -13.63 -3.34 -14.62
C LEU A 183 -14.08 -2.29 -13.60
N ARG A 184 -13.24 -1.31 -13.29
CA ARG A 184 -13.62 -0.20 -12.40
C ARG A 184 -14.68 0.71 -13.00
N ALA A 185 -14.61 0.95 -14.31
CA ALA A 185 -15.58 1.78 -15.01
C ALA A 185 -16.99 1.15 -15.05
N GLU A 186 -17.09 -0.18 -15.14
CA GLU A 186 -18.35 -0.91 -15.10
C GLU A 186 -19.04 -0.79 -13.73
N VAL A 187 -18.29 -0.84 -12.62
CA VAL A 187 -18.82 -0.69 -11.27
C VAL A 187 -19.37 0.72 -11.02
N LEU A 188 -18.74 1.75 -11.59
CA LEU A 188 -19.20 3.13 -11.45
C LEU A 188 -20.45 3.44 -12.30
N ALA A 189 -20.77 2.59 -13.27
CA ALA A 189 -21.90 2.76 -14.18
C ALA A 189 -23.17 1.99 -13.74
N ALA A 190 -23.04 1.11 -12.73
CA ALA A 190 -24.13 0.27 -12.20
C ALA A 190 -24.81 0.92 -10.99
#